data_7039f44221f3c70c14d746fffca717a1
#
_entry.id   7039f44221f3c70c14d746fffca717a1
#
_cell.length_a   1.000
_cell.length_b   1.000
_cell.length_c   1.000
_cell.angle_alpha   90.00
_cell.angle_beta   90.00
_cell.angle_gamma   90.00
#
_symmetry.space_group_name_H-M   'P 1'
#
loop_
_entity.id
_entity.type
_entity.pdbx_description
1 polymer ?
#
loop_
_entity_poly.entity_id
_entity_poly.type
_entity_poly.pdbx_seq_one_letter_code
_entity_poly.pdbx_strand_id
1 'polypeptide(L)'
;VSLQLQDINKIVGRGSGRKKILNRVSCEIGSNEFVAIIGGSGAGKTTVMNAMSGFDSRIEGKVFCNGIDLRQNFSALKNMIGFVPQQDIIYENLKLRRMLEYTAKMKMPSDVSPKERKERIQKVLDMVGLREHAETYIRKLSGGQKKRASIAVELLADPGLFFLDEPTSGLDPDTEQSLMNTLAELSKSEGKTIIMVTHTTQSIHLCDKVIFMGPGGKICYCGSPQGIYSYFQKKELVDVYNELGGNVDYWNTQYLQAYGIQSQSSDTVSEASMEKMRQSASRQVSSIRQLFVLTGRYFELIWNDKQRLLLLILQPLI
;
A
#
# COMPACT_ATOMS: atom_id res chain seq x y z
N VAL A 1 -1.47 -8.52 10.73
CA VAL A 1 -0.06 -8.65 10.30
C VAL A 1 0.73 -7.50 10.88
N SER A 2 1.79 -7.79 11.66
CA SER A 2 2.69 -6.77 12.21
C SER A 2 3.89 -6.54 11.30
N LEU A 3 4.49 -5.35 11.39
CA LEU A 3 5.68 -4.97 10.65
C LEU A 3 6.68 -4.28 11.59
N GLN A 4 7.97 -4.67 11.52
CA GLN A 4 9.04 -4.05 12.28
C GLN A 4 10.20 -3.68 11.35
N LEU A 5 10.67 -2.45 11.45
CA LEU A 5 11.83 -1.94 10.75
C LEU A 5 12.98 -1.78 11.75
N GLN A 6 14.17 -2.25 11.37
CA GLN A 6 15.37 -2.16 12.18
C GLN A 6 16.51 -1.52 11.37
N ASP A 7 16.87 -0.30 11.73
CA ASP A 7 18.00 0.48 11.22
C ASP A 7 18.05 0.58 9.68
N ILE A 8 16.90 0.88 9.07
CA ILE A 8 16.81 0.95 7.61
C ILE A 8 17.58 2.18 7.11
N ASN A 9 18.54 1.93 6.23
CA ASN A 9 19.31 2.95 5.54
C ASN A 9 19.19 2.76 4.03
N LYS A 10 19.13 3.86 3.29
CA LYS A 10 19.17 3.86 1.83
C LYS A 10 20.00 4.99 1.28
N ILE A 11 20.95 4.64 0.42
CA ILE A 11 21.78 5.59 -0.32
C ILE A 11 21.51 5.39 -1.81
N VAL A 12 21.31 6.48 -2.53
CA VAL A 12 21.16 6.52 -3.99
C VAL A 12 22.25 7.38 -4.63
N GLY A 13 22.50 7.16 -5.93
CA GLY A 13 23.55 7.86 -6.68
C GLY A 13 24.88 7.10 -6.70
N ARG A 14 25.85 7.62 -7.48
CA ARG A 14 27.20 7.07 -7.64
C ARG A 14 28.25 8.16 -7.40
N GLY A 15 29.43 7.78 -6.91
CA GLY A 15 30.54 8.69 -6.69
C GLY A 15 30.20 9.84 -5.73
N SER A 16 30.56 11.06 -6.10
CA SER A 16 30.26 12.29 -5.32
C SER A 16 28.79 12.69 -5.26
N GLY A 17 27.95 12.10 -6.13
CA GLY A 17 26.49 12.31 -6.13
C GLY A 17 25.70 11.39 -5.19
N ARG A 18 26.36 10.72 -4.25
CA ARG A 18 25.67 9.87 -3.25
C ARG A 18 24.81 10.72 -2.32
N LYS A 19 23.51 10.35 -2.23
CA LYS A 19 22.55 11.00 -1.32
C LYS A 19 21.90 9.94 -0.44
N LYS A 20 21.94 10.14 0.87
CA LYS A 20 21.24 9.30 1.83
C LYS A 20 19.75 9.71 1.85
N ILE A 21 18.87 8.79 1.46
CA ILE A 21 17.43 9.01 1.36
C ILE A 21 16.70 8.52 2.62
N LEU A 22 17.18 7.41 3.22
CA LEU A 22 16.71 6.93 4.52
C LEU A 22 17.90 6.83 5.47
N ASN A 23 17.68 7.24 6.72
CA ASN A 23 18.72 7.34 7.72
C ASN A 23 18.27 6.76 9.05
N ARG A 24 18.72 5.53 9.37
CA ARG A 24 18.46 4.80 10.62
C ARG A 24 16.96 4.73 10.95
N VAL A 25 16.13 4.41 9.95
CA VAL A 25 14.69 4.31 10.12
C VAL A 25 14.36 3.03 10.87
N SER A 26 13.82 3.17 12.07
CA SER A 26 13.37 2.07 12.93
C SER A 26 11.98 2.41 13.46
N CYS A 27 11.01 1.51 13.30
CA CYS A 27 9.67 1.66 13.87
C CYS A 27 8.96 0.31 13.91
N GLU A 28 7.87 0.26 14.67
CA GLU A 28 7.02 -0.91 14.80
C GLU A 28 5.56 -0.53 14.49
N ILE A 29 4.91 -1.39 13.70
CA ILE A 29 3.50 -1.28 13.31
C ILE A 29 2.83 -2.57 13.77
N GLY A 30 1.83 -2.42 14.62
CA GLY A 30 1.05 -3.54 15.14
C GLY A 30 0.10 -4.13 14.10
N SER A 31 -0.47 -5.29 14.44
CA SER A 31 -1.49 -5.90 13.61
C SER A 31 -2.79 -5.10 13.68
N ASN A 32 -3.48 -4.99 12.52
CA ASN A 32 -4.76 -4.31 12.39
C ASN A 32 -4.70 -2.80 12.73
N GLU A 33 -3.54 -2.19 12.55
CA GLU A 33 -3.36 -0.75 12.66
C GLU A 33 -3.54 -0.07 11.30
N PHE A 34 -4.20 1.08 11.30
CA PHE A 34 -4.23 2.02 10.18
C PHE A 34 -3.19 3.11 10.44
N VAL A 35 -2.12 3.11 9.64
CA VAL A 35 -0.93 3.96 9.83
C VAL A 35 -0.78 4.95 8.69
N ALA A 36 -0.62 6.23 9.03
CA ALA A 36 -0.26 7.26 8.06
C ALA A 36 1.22 7.62 8.15
N ILE A 37 1.92 7.64 7.02
CA ILE A 37 3.28 8.18 6.88
C ILE A 37 3.14 9.59 6.31
N ILE A 38 3.50 10.59 7.10
CA ILE A 38 3.43 12.01 6.73
C ILE A 38 4.83 12.65 6.78
N GLY A 39 4.96 13.82 6.18
CA GLY A 39 6.22 14.58 6.14
C GLY A 39 6.33 15.42 4.89
N GLY A 40 7.30 16.31 4.85
CA GLY A 40 7.55 17.22 3.73
C GLY A 40 7.87 16.51 2.41
N SER A 41 7.86 17.28 1.32
CA SER A 41 8.32 16.76 0.02
C SER A 41 9.79 16.34 0.12
N GLY A 42 10.13 15.17 -0.43
CA GLY A 42 11.50 14.63 -0.38
C GLY A 42 11.94 14.06 0.97
N ALA A 43 11.05 13.96 1.97
CA ALA A 43 11.36 13.33 3.27
C ALA A 43 11.57 11.80 3.20
N GLY A 44 11.39 11.18 2.04
CA GLY A 44 11.64 9.74 1.85
C GLY A 44 10.42 8.83 2.12
N LYS A 45 9.19 9.38 2.20
CA LYS A 45 7.96 8.63 2.51
C LYS A 45 7.70 7.43 1.59
N THR A 46 7.63 7.65 0.28
CA THR A 46 7.47 6.55 -0.69
C THR A 46 8.66 5.58 -0.65
N THR A 47 9.86 6.08 -0.34
CA THR A 47 11.07 5.22 -0.23
C THR A 47 10.97 4.29 0.97
N VAL A 48 10.54 4.79 2.15
CA VAL A 48 10.36 3.92 3.33
C VAL A 48 9.22 2.93 3.11
N MET A 49 8.12 3.35 2.48
CA MET A 49 7.01 2.45 2.14
C MET A 49 7.45 1.33 1.18
N ASN A 50 8.29 1.64 0.17
CA ASN A 50 8.87 0.63 -0.73
C ASN A 50 9.84 -0.31 0.00
N ALA A 51 10.56 0.17 1.01
CA ALA A 51 11.36 -0.68 1.88
C ALA A 51 10.49 -1.61 2.75
N MET A 52 9.42 -1.08 3.34
CA MET A 52 8.44 -1.82 4.15
C MET A 52 7.73 -2.92 3.36
N SER A 53 7.40 -2.67 2.09
CA SER A 53 6.72 -3.62 1.22
C SER A 53 7.64 -4.68 0.61
N GLY A 54 8.98 -4.55 0.77
CA GLY A 54 9.96 -5.43 0.17
C GLY A 54 10.18 -5.22 -1.33
N PHE A 55 9.54 -4.22 -1.96
CA PHE A 55 9.77 -3.89 -3.38
C PHE A 55 11.13 -3.25 -3.62
N ASP A 56 11.70 -2.63 -2.61
CA ASP A 56 13.06 -2.13 -2.69
C ASP A 56 14.01 -3.03 -1.88
N SER A 57 14.75 -3.87 -2.60
CA SER A 57 15.72 -4.77 -2.00
C SER A 57 17.10 -4.11 -1.74
N ARG A 58 17.32 -2.89 -2.26
CA ARG A 58 18.58 -2.15 -2.12
C ARG A 58 18.55 -1.22 -0.91
N ILE A 59 18.36 -1.81 0.25
CA ILE A 59 18.37 -1.15 1.55
C ILE A 59 19.37 -1.87 2.47
N GLU A 60 19.94 -1.15 3.43
CA GLU A 60 20.62 -1.70 4.60
C GLU A 60 19.61 -1.80 5.76
N GLY A 61 19.88 -2.66 6.73
CA GLY A 61 18.97 -2.95 7.84
C GLY A 61 18.03 -4.11 7.52
N LYS A 62 17.02 -4.32 8.37
CA LYS A 62 16.08 -5.46 8.30
C LYS A 62 14.63 -5.00 8.42
N VAL A 63 13.75 -5.67 7.68
CA VAL A 63 12.30 -5.53 7.79
C VAL A 63 11.73 -6.89 8.15
N PHE A 64 10.97 -6.95 9.24
CA PHE A 64 10.30 -8.17 9.69
C PHE A 64 8.79 -8.03 9.51
N CYS A 65 8.17 -9.06 8.96
CA CYS A 65 6.73 -9.22 8.83
C CYS A 65 6.30 -10.39 9.71
N ASN A 66 5.49 -10.13 10.75
CA ASN A 66 5.20 -11.11 11.81
C ASN A 66 6.47 -11.79 12.38
N GLY A 67 7.55 -11.03 12.61
CA GLY A 67 8.83 -11.54 13.08
C GLY A 67 9.69 -12.29 12.05
N ILE A 68 9.24 -12.44 10.80
CA ILE A 68 9.96 -13.13 9.71
C ILE A 68 10.67 -12.09 8.84
N ASP A 69 11.96 -12.27 8.58
CA ASP A 69 12.72 -11.39 7.68
C ASP A 69 12.09 -11.37 6.30
N LEU A 70 11.55 -10.21 5.92
CA LEU A 70 10.80 -10.02 4.68
C LEU A 70 11.67 -10.25 3.44
N ARG A 71 12.93 -9.79 3.47
CA ARG A 71 13.83 -9.91 2.31
C ARG A 71 14.19 -11.36 2.02
N GLN A 72 14.52 -12.11 3.07
CA GLN A 72 14.90 -13.52 2.94
C GLN A 72 13.71 -14.40 2.53
N ASN A 73 12.49 -14.01 2.89
CA ASN A 73 11.28 -14.81 2.70
C ASN A 73 10.26 -14.13 1.76
N PHE A 74 10.68 -13.17 0.93
CA PHE A 74 9.77 -12.36 0.10
C PHE A 74 8.84 -13.21 -0.77
N SER A 75 9.34 -14.28 -1.38
CA SER A 75 8.53 -15.17 -2.22
C SER A 75 7.36 -15.82 -1.47
N ALA A 76 7.51 -16.09 -0.18
CA ALA A 76 6.45 -16.63 0.67
C ALA A 76 5.48 -15.55 1.17
N LEU A 77 6.00 -14.35 1.45
CA LEU A 77 5.24 -13.26 2.09
C LEU A 77 4.54 -12.33 1.09
N LYS A 78 5.00 -12.26 -0.17
CA LYS A 78 4.46 -11.33 -1.19
C LYS A 78 2.96 -11.40 -1.39
N ASN A 79 2.34 -12.58 -1.22
CA ASN A 79 0.89 -12.75 -1.37
C ASN A 79 0.08 -12.15 -0.21
N MET A 80 0.74 -11.86 0.93
CA MET A 80 0.15 -11.18 2.06
C MET A 80 0.19 -9.66 1.92
N ILE A 81 0.86 -9.14 0.88
CA ILE A 81 1.09 -7.73 0.64
C ILE A 81 0.26 -7.27 -0.54
N GLY A 82 -0.63 -6.28 -0.32
CA GLY A 82 -1.29 -5.50 -1.35
C GLY A 82 -0.62 -4.14 -1.49
N PHE A 83 -0.51 -3.64 -2.72
CA PHE A 83 0.13 -2.35 -2.98
C PHE A 83 -0.65 -1.56 -4.02
N VAL A 84 -1.15 -0.40 -3.62
CA VAL A 84 -1.83 0.57 -4.48
C VAL A 84 -0.89 1.74 -4.75
N PRO A 85 -0.37 1.88 -5.97
CA PRO A 85 0.51 3.01 -6.32
C PRO A 85 -0.28 4.33 -6.43
N GLN A 86 0.46 5.43 -6.46
CA GLN A 86 -0.10 6.77 -6.64
C GLN A 86 -0.93 6.87 -7.94
N GLN A 87 -0.40 6.34 -9.05
CA GLN A 87 -1.14 6.24 -10.31
C GLN A 87 -1.95 4.95 -10.34
N ASP A 88 -3.24 5.06 -10.62
CA ASP A 88 -4.14 3.92 -10.68
C ASP A 88 -3.80 2.99 -11.86
N ILE A 89 -3.58 1.71 -11.59
CA ILE A 89 -3.36 0.68 -12.61
C ILE A 89 -4.70 0.03 -12.92
N ILE A 90 -5.55 0.74 -13.66
CA ILE A 90 -6.90 0.30 -14.04
C ILE A 90 -7.10 0.40 -15.55
N TYR A 91 -7.99 -0.45 -16.09
CA TYR A 91 -8.26 -0.53 -17.53
C TYR A 91 -9.56 0.19 -17.86
N GLU A 92 -9.48 1.43 -18.32
CA GLU A 92 -10.61 2.33 -18.51
C GLU A 92 -11.70 1.81 -19.48
N ASN A 93 -11.33 1.00 -20.47
CA ASN A 93 -12.23 0.42 -21.46
C ASN A 93 -12.87 -0.92 -21.03
N LEU A 94 -12.71 -1.31 -19.75
CA LEU A 94 -13.45 -2.42 -19.16
C LEU A 94 -14.53 -1.94 -18.21
N LYS A 95 -15.57 -2.76 -18.04
CA LYS A 95 -16.48 -2.62 -16.90
C LYS A 95 -15.76 -3.04 -15.61
N LEU A 96 -16.11 -2.41 -14.47
CA LEU A 96 -15.46 -2.68 -13.19
C LEU A 96 -15.50 -4.18 -12.83
N ARG A 97 -16.66 -4.83 -12.96
CA ARG A 97 -16.78 -6.29 -12.72
C ARG A 97 -15.83 -7.10 -13.60
N ARG A 98 -15.73 -6.77 -14.90
CA ARG A 98 -14.86 -7.51 -15.83
C ARG A 98 -13.38 -7.36 -15.45
N MET A 99 -12.96 -6.16 -15.05
CA MET A 99 -11.60 -5.96 -14.56
C MET A 99 -11.31 -6.82 -13.33
N LEU A 100 -12.24 -6.85 -12.36
CA LEU A 100 -12.09 -7.67 -11.16
C LEU A 100 -12.10 -9.17 -11.48
N GLU A 101 -12.90 -9.64 -12.45
CA GLU A 101 -12.90 -11.04 -12.89
C GLU A 101 -11.56 -11.46 -13.50
N TYR A 102 -10.97 -10.63 -14.38
CA TYR A 102 -9.63 -10.89 -14.93
C TYR A 102 -8.57 -10.92 -13.83
N THR A 103 -8.63 -9.95 -12.92
CA THR A 103 -7.67 -9.86 -11.80
C THR A 103 -7.82 -11.04 -10.84
N ALA A 104 -9.04 -11.45 -10.50
CA ALA A 104 -9.29 -12.60 -9.64
C ALA A 104 -8.74 -13.90 -10.25
N LYS A 105 -8.86 -14.10 -11.57
CA LYS A 105 -8.27 -15.24 -12.28
C LYS A 105 -6.74 -15.27 -12.20
N MET A 106 -6.09 -14.12 -11.99
CA MET A 106 -4.62 -13.99 -11.92
C MET A 106 -4.08 -14.01 -10.49
N LYS A 107 -4.78 -13.34 -9.56
CA LYS A 107 -4.30 -13.15 -8.18
C LYS A 107 -4.79 -14.22 -7.20
N MET A 108 -5.99 -14.77 -7.42
CA MET A 108 -6.52 -15.82 -6.53
C MET A 108 -5.91 -17.18 -6.86
N PRO A 109 -5.78 -18.08 -5.86
CA PRO A 109 -5.27 -19.43 -6.04
C PRO A 109 -5.99 -20.18 -7.16
N SER A 110 -5.28 -21.11 -7.82
CA SER A 110 -5.80 -21.82 -8.99
C SER A 110 -6.95 -22.79 -8.68
N ASP A 111 -7.03 -23.25 -7.43
CA ASP A 111 -8.04 -24.17 -6.90
C ASP A 111 -9.35 -23.49 -6.48
N VAL A 112 -9.40 -22.14 -6.45
CA VAL A 112 -10.63 -21.41 -6.16
C VAL A 112 -11.65 -21.57 -7.27
N SER A 113 -12.85 -22.03 -6.92
CA SER A 113 -13.95 -22.27 -7.86
C SER A 113 -14.47 -20.96 -8.50
N PRO A 114 -15.15 -21.04 -9.66
CA PRO A 114 -15.80 -19.88 -10.26
C PRO A 114 -16.85 -19.21 -9.34
N LYS A 115 -17.53 -20.00 -8.51
CA LYS A 115 -18.53 -19.51 -7.54
C LYS A 115 -17.85 -18.69 -6.45
N GLU A 116 -16.84 -19.23 -5.81
CA GLU A 116 -16.07 -18.53 -4.75
C GLU A 116 -15.43 -17.24 -5.28
N ARG A 117 -14.91 -17.25 -6.52
CA ARG A 117 -14.39 -16.01 -7.15
C ARG A 117 -15.47 -14.95 -7.31
N LYS A 118 -16.68 -15.33 -7.73
CA LYS A 118 -17.80 -14.40 -7.87
C LYS A 118 -18.22 -13.84 -6.51
N GLU A 119 -18.29 -14.67 -5.49
CA GLU A 119 -18.60 -14.27 -4.12
C GLU A 119 -17.52 -13.32 -3.57
N ARG A 120 -16.23 -13.61 -3.81
CA ARG A 120 -15.13 -12.73 -3.40
C ARG A 120 -15.19 -11.38 -4.10
N ILE A 121 -15.45 -11.33 -5.42
CA ILE A 121 -15.63 -10.08 -6.16
C ILE A 121 -16.78 -9.27 -5.56
N GLN A 122 -17.91 -9.93 -5.25
CA GLN A 122 -19.05 -9.25 -4.67
C GLN A 122 -18.72 -8.68 -3.30
N LYS A 123 -18.08 -9.47 -2.41
CA LYS A 123 -17.61 -9.02 -1.10
C LYS A 123 -16.68 -7.80 -1.22
N VAL A 124 -15.72 -7.84 -2.14
CA VAL A 124 -14.79 -6.72 -2.35
C VAL A 124 -15.48 -5.47 -2.86
N LEU A 125 -16.45 -5.61 -3.78
CA LEU A 125 -17.26 -4.47 -4.25
C LEU A 125 -18.05 -3.81 -3.13
N ASP A 126 -18.57 -4.62 -2.19
CA ASP A 126 -19.26 -4.13 -1.01
C ASP A 126 -18.34 -3.39 -0.06
N MET A 127 -17.17 -3.96 0.23
CA MET A 127 -16.14 -3.36 1.09
C MET A 127 -15.71 -1.96 0.63
N VAL A 128 -15.61 -1.74 -0.68
CA VAL A 128 -15.21 -0.45 -1.24
C VAL A 128 -16.39 0.44 -1.64
N GLY A 129 -17.64 0.01 -1.39
CA GLY A 129 -18.83 0.78 -1.73
C GLY A 129 -19.07 0.98 -3.22
N LEU A 130 -18.71 -0.01 -4.06
CA LEU A 130 -18.84 0.08 -5.53
C LEU A 130 -19.80 -0.97 -6.13
N ARG A 131 -20.67 -1.59 -5.32
CA ARG A 131 -21.61 -2.62 -5.77
C ARG A 131 -22.48 -2.14 -6.93
N GLU A 132 -23.04 -0.94 -6.83
CA GLU A 132 -23.94 -0.37 -7.83
C GLU A 132 -23.21 0.01 -9.13
N HIS A 133 -21.89 0.23 -9.05
CA HIS A 133 -21.04 0.59 -10.17
C HIS A 133 -20.39 -0.61 -10.86
N ALA A 134 -20.70 -1.84 -10.46
CA ALA A 134 -20.06 -3.06 -10.96
C ALA A 134 -20.13 -3.18 -12.50
N GLU A 135 -21.25 -2.78 -13.11
CA GLU A 135 -21.46 -2.82 -14.57
C GLU A 135 -21.09 -1.51 -15.27
N THR A 136 -20.55 -0.53 -14.55
CA THR A 136 -20.10 0.75 -15.12
C THR A 136 -18.71 0.59 -15.74
N TYR A 137 -18.49 1.18 -16.92
CA TYR A 137 -17.15 1.30 -17.51
C TYR A 137 -16.26 2.17 -16.62
N ILE A 138 -15.01 1.75 -16.38
CA ILE A 138 -14.08 2.43 -15.48
C ILE A 138 -13.82 3.88 -15.90
N ARG A 139 -13.78 4.16 -17.22
CA ARG A 139 -13.67 5.54 -17.73
C ARG A 139 -14.79 6.48 -17.31
N LYS A 140 -15.96 5.94 -16.91
CA LYS A 140 -17.13 6.71 -16.44
C LYS A 140 -17.17 6.90 -14.93
N LEU A 141 -16.27 6.26 -14.19
CA LEU A 141 -16.17 6.41 -12.74
C LEU A 141 -15.53 7.75 -12.38
N SER A 142 -15.96 8.34 -11.27
CA SER A 142 -15.32 9.52 -10.69
C SER A 142 -13.88 9.19 -10.20
N GLY A 143 -13.06 10.20 -9.92
CA GLY A 143 -11.70 10.01 -9.40
C GLY A 143 -11.66 9.14 -8.14
N GLY A 144 -12.51 9.41 -7.16
CA GLY A 144 -12.61 8.62 -5.93
C GLY A 144 -13.12 7.20 -6.18
N GLN A 145 -14.07 7.00 -7.11
CA GLN A 145 -14.52 5.67 -7.51
C GLN A 145 -13.41 4.88 -8.22
N LYS A 146 -12.60 5.53 -9.06
CA LYS A 146 -11.42 4.91 -9.70
C LYS A 146 -10.40 4.49 -8.64
N LYS A 147 -10.14 5.33 -7.64
CA LYS A 147 -9.23 4.99 -6.53
C LYS A 147 -9.74 3.79 -5.72
N ARG A 148 -11.03 3.77 -5.38
CA ARG A 148 -11.65 2.61 -4.73
C ARG A 148 -11.63 1.35 -5.59
N ALA A 149 -11.78 1.48 -6.91
CA ALA A 149 -11.63 0.36 -7.85
C ALA A 149 -10.18 -0.20 -7.86
N SER A 150 -9.17 0.68 -7.78
CA SER A 150 -7.76 0.29 -7.64
C SER A 150 -7.50 -0.47 -6.34
N ILE A 151 -8.09 -0.03 -5.23
CA ILE A 151 -8.06 -0.73 -3.93
C ILE A 151 -8.75 -2.10 -4.04
N ALA A 152 -9.92 -2.17 -4.69
CA ALA A 152 -10.65 -3.41 -4.90
C ALA A 152 -9.83 -4.48 -5.64
N VAL A 153 -9.03 -4.08 -6.63
CA VAL A 153 -8.10 -4.96 -7.38
C VAL A 153 -7.11 -5.64 -6.44
N GLU A 154 -6.56 -4.91 -5.49
CA GLU A 154 -5.61 -5.45 -4.53
C GLU A 154 -6.30 -6.33 -3.46
N LEU A 155 -7.49 -5.95 -3.00
CA LEU A 155 -8.26 -6.70 -2.00
C LEU A 155 -8.69 -8.09 -2.47
N LEU A 156 -8.73 -8.37 -3.78
CA LEU A 156 -9.10 -9.70 -4.29
C LEU A 156 -8.21 -10.82 -3.76
N ALA A 157 -6.91 -10.55 -3.59
CA ALA A 157 -5.94 -11.51 -3.05
C ALA A 157 -6.03 -11.68 -1.52
N ASP A 158 -6.89 -10.92 -0.86
CA ASP A 158 -7.05 -10.91 0.60
C ASP A 158 -5.76 -10.61 1.39
N PRO A 159 -5.01 -9.55 1.01
CA PRO A 159 -3.76 -9.25 1.70
C PRO A 159 -4.01 -8.89 3.17
N GLY A 160 -3.11 -9.32 4.04
CA GLY A 160 -3.13 -8.94 5.46
C GLY A 160 -2.43 -7.60 5.73
N LEU A 161 -1.52 -7.21 4.83
CA LEU A 161 -0.75 -5.96 4.88
C LEU A 161 -0.99 -5.17 3.60
N PHE A 162 -1.39 -3.91 3.74
CA PHE A 162 -1.86 -3.10 2.62
C PHE A 162 -1.15 -1.74 2.56
N PHE A 163 -0.46 -1.49 1.46
CA PHE A 163 0.26 -0.24 1.22
C PHE A 163 -0.47 0.62 0.20
N LEU A 164 -0.62 1.93 0.50
CA LEU A 164 -1.24 2.91 -0.39
C LEU A 164 -0.35 4.14 -0.51
N ASP A 165 0.07 4.44 -1.74
CA ASP A 165 0.87 5.63 -2.03
C ASP A 165 -0.04 6.78 -2.47
N GLU A 166 -0.21 7.77 -1.61
CA GLU A 166 -1.03 8.97 -1.83
C GLU A 166 -2.46 8.66 -2.36
N PRO A 167 -3.23 7.79 -1.69
CA PRO A 167 -4.53 7.33 -2.22
C PRO A 167 -5.58 8.45 -2.28
N THR A 168 -5.38 9.56 -1.57
CA THR A 168 -6.30 10.69 -1.51
C THR A 168 -5.89 11.86 -2.42
N SER A 169 -4.75 11.75 -3.11
CA SER A 169 -4.25 12.81 -3.97
C SER A 169 -5.22 13.14 -5.11
N GLY A 170 -5.55 14.43 -5.25
CA GLY A 170 -6.46 14.91 -6.29
C GLY A 170 -7.94 14.66 -6.05
N LEU A 171 -8.33 14.20 -4.86
CA LEU A 171 -9.73 14.08 -4.45
C LEU A 171 -10.21 15.36 -3.77
N ASP A 172 -11.50 15.63 -3.90
CA ASP A 172 -12.18 16.65 -3.12
C ASP A 172 -12.31 16.21 -1.63
N PRO A 173 -12.51 17.13 -0.68
CA PRO A 173 -12.52 16.81 0.76
C PRO A 173 -13.55 15.75 1.17
N ASP A 174 -14.74 15.76 0.59
CA ASP A 174 -15.80 14.79 0.93
C ASP A 174 -15.45 13.39 0.43
N THR A 175 -14.92 13.30 -0.78
CA THR A 175 -14.44 12.04 -1.37
C THR A 175 -13.23 11.50 -0.62
N GLU A 176 -12.28 12.37 -0.21
CA GLU A 176 -11.17 12.00 0.65
C GLU A 176 -11.66 11.42 1.98
N GLN A 177 -12.53 12.13 2.69
CA GLN A 177 -13.08 11.68 3.97
C GLN A 177 -13.78 10.32 3.83
N SER A 178 -14.56 10.15 2.77
CA SER A 178 -15.26 8.89 2.49
C SER A 178 -14.28 7.73 2.20
N LEU A 179 -13.18 7.98 1.50
CA LEU A 179 -12.13 6.99 1.27
C LEU A 179 -11.41 6.62 2.57
N MET A 180 -11.06 7.62 3.38
CA MET A 180 -10.40 7.42 4.67
C MET A 180 -11.25 6.60 5.64
N ASN A 181 -12.57 6.85 5.69
CA ASN A 181 -13.50 6.04 6.46
C ASN A 181 -13.51 4.58 5.99
N THR A 182 -13.53 4.36 4.67
CA THR A 182 -13.46 3.00 4.08
C THR A 182 -12.17 2.28 4.50
N LEU A 183 -11.03 2.97 4.48
CA LEU A 183 -9.74 2.39 4.90
C LEU A 183 -9.71 2.08 6.40
N ALA A 184 -10.24 2.98 7.24
CA ALA A 184 -10.36 2.75 8.67
C ALA A 184 -11.27 1.55 9.00
N GLU A 185 -12.37 1.40 8.26
CA GLU A 185 -13.26 0.25 8.40
C GLU A 185 -12.59 -1.06 7.96
N LEU A 186 -11.85 -1.07 6.84
CA LEU A 186 -11.07 -2.22 6.40
C LEU A 186 -10.03 -2.65 7.45
N SER A 187 -9.40 -1.71 8.13
CA SER A 187 -8.45 -2.03 9.21
C SER A 187 -9.17 -2.68 10.39
N LYS A 188 -10.25 -2.08 10.88
CA LYS A 188 -10.95 -2.51 12.10
C LYS A 188 -11.81 -3.77 11.90
N SER A 189 -12.61 -3.80 10.84
CA SER A 189 -13.63 -4.85 10.63
C SER A 189 -13.07 -6.06 9.89
N GLU A 190 -12.16 -5.87 8.94
CA GLU A 190 -11.56 -6.95 8.15
C GLU A 190 -10.15 -7.35 8.64
N GLY A 191 -9.68 -6.74 9.72
CA GLY A 191 -8.39 -7.08 10.36
C GLY A 191 -7.17 -6.82 9.47
N LYS A 192 -7.21 -5.78 8.63
CA LYS A 192 -6.10 -5.42 7.73
C LYS A 192 -5.15 -4.45 8.43
N THR A 193 -3.85 -4.66 8.26
CA THR A 193 -2.86 -3.64 8.61
C THR A 193 -2.67 -2.76 7.38
N ILE A 194 -2.95 -1.46 7.51
CA ILE A 194 -2.95 -0.51 6.40
C ILE A 194 -1.88 0.54 6.66
N ILE A 195 -1.00 0.74 5.68
CA ILE A 195 0.05 1.76 5.72
C ILE A 195 -0.13 2.67 4.51
N MET A 196 -0.35 3.94 4.78
CA MET A 196 -0.64 4.93 3.77
C MET A 196 0.40 6.06 3.81
N VAL A 197 0.93 6.45 2.65
CA VAL A 197 1.65 7.71 2.49
C VAL A 197 0.63 8.78 2.12
N THR A 198 0.67 9.92 2.79
CA THR A 198 -0.22 11.05 2.47
C THR A 198 0.45 12.40 2.70
N HIS A 199 -0.01 13.41 1.99
CA HIS A 199 0.29 14.82 2.22
C HIS A 199 -0.87 15.56 2.92
N THR A 200 -2.07 14.97 2.88
CA THR A 200 -3.23 15.56 3.53
C THR A 200 -3.23 15.23 5.02
N THR A 201 -3.55 16.23 5.83
CA THR A 201 -3.49 16.12 7.28
C THR A 201 -4.88 16.18 7.93
N GLN A 202 -5.92 16.47 7.14
CA GLN A 202 -7.29 16.65 7.66
C GLN A 202 -7.85 15.36 8.25
N SER A 203 -7.62 14.25 7.61
CA SER A 203 -8.22 12.95 7.99
C SER A 203 -7.26 12.01 8.75
N ILE A 204 -6.08 12.48 9.17
CA ILE A 204 -5.11 11.64 9.91
C ILE A 204 -5.64 11.20 11.28
N HIS A 205 -6.63 11.90 11.84
CA HIS A 205 -7.28 11.53 13.11
C HIS A 205 -8.02 10.18 13.04
N LEU A 206 -8.30 9.67 11.85
CA LEU A 206 -8.88 8.35 11.62
C LEU A 206 -7.84 7.22 11.70
N CYS A 207 -6.55 7.57 11.64
CA CYS A 207 -5.46 6.61 11.77
C CYS A 207 -5.22 6.25 13.25
N ASP A 208 -4.78 5.03 13.49
CA ASP A 208 -4.37 4.59 14.82
C ASP A 208 -2.96 5.12 15.17
N LYS A 209 -2.11 5.24 14.13
CA LYS A 209 -0.71 5.66 14.28
C LYS A 209 -0.27 6.58 13.15
N VAL A 210 0.60 7.51 13.45
CA VAL A 210 1.25 8.39 12.49
C VAL A 210 2.76 8.26 12.60
N ILE A 211 3.43 8.07 11.47
CA ILE A 211 4.88 8.13 11.33
C ILE A 211 5.21 9.47 10.68
N PHE A 212 5.84 10.38 11.42
CA PHE A 212 6.24 11.68 10.89
C PHE A 212 7.70 11.64 10.46
N MET A 213 7.91 11.81 9.15
CA MET A 213 9.24 11.83 8.55
C MET A 213 9.73 13.26 8.33
N GLY A 214 10.91 13.55 8.86
CA GLY A 214 11.63 14.80 8.60
C GLY A 214 12.57 14.71 7.39
N PRO A 215 13.16 15.85 6.98
CA PRO A 215 14.18 15.92 5.94
C PRO A 215 15.32 14.91 6.16
N GLY A 216 15.87 14.39 5.06
CA GLY A 216 16.98 13.42 5.12
C GLY A 216 16.55 11.99 5.50
N GLY A 217 15.25 11.67 5.42
CA GLY A 217 14.73 10.30 5.62
C GLY A 217 14.81 9.83 7.07
N LYS A 218 14.54 10.71 8.02
CA LYS A 218 14.58 10.46 9.45
C LYS A 218 13.17 10.40 10.04
N ILE A 219 12.89 9.42 10.89
CA ILE A 219 11.66 9.43 11.69
C ILE A 219 11.86 10.40 12.84
N CYS A 220 10.92 11.32 13.00
CA CYS A 220 10.90 12.29 14.10
C CYS A 220 9.78 12.01 15.11
N TYR A 221 8.78 11.23 14.71
CA TYR A 221 7.67 10.81 15.57
C TYR A 221 7.04 9.52 15.05
N CYS A 222 6.64 8.66 15.97
CA CYS A 222 5.81 7.49 15.67
C CYS A 222 4.88 7.26 16.87
N GLY A 223 3.59 7.49 16.67
CA GLY A 223 2.60 7.39 17.75
C GLY A 223 1.21 7.79 17.30
N SER A 224 0.28 7.99 18.24
CA SER A 224 -1.10 8.40 17.93
C SER A 224 -1.16 9.79 17.29
N PRO A 225 -2.15 10.07 16.42
CA PRO A 225 -2.32 11.40 15.82
C PRO A 225 -2.41 12.52 16.85
N GLN A 226 -3.10 12.27 17.97
CA GLN A 226 -3.30 13.25 19.05
C GLN A 226 -1.99 13.56 19.79
N GLY A 227 -1.09 12.58 19.88
CA GLY A 227 0.19 12.73 20.55
C GLY A 227 1.18 13.64 19.83
N ILE A 228 0.98 13.94 18.55
CA ILE A 228 1.85 14.83 17.76
C ILE A 228 1.97 16.20 18.43
N TYR A 229 0.86 16.80 18.82
CA TYR A 229 0.80 18.16 19.33
C TYR A 229 1.54 18.30 20.68
N SER A 230 1.37 17.36 21.58
CA SER A 230 2.05 17.34 22.88
C SER A 230 3.54 17.04 22.73
N TYR A 231 3.90 16.13 21.82
CA TYR A 231 5.29 15.73 21.58
C TYR A 231 6.13 16.90 21.03
N PHE A 232 5.63 17.57 20.00
CA PHE A 232 6.32 18.73 19.39
C PHE A 232 6.06 20.05 20.12
N GLN A 233 5.20 20.08 21.13
CA GLN A 233 4.77 21.29 21.86
C GLN A 233 4.22 22.37 20.91
N LYS A 234 3.46 21.95 19.89
CA LYS A 234 2.83 22.83 18.88
C LYS A 234 1.32 22.63 18.89
N LYS A 235 0.59 23.66 18.44
CA LYS A 235 -0.88 23.62 18.36
C LYS A 235 -1.39 23.16 17.00
N GLU A 236 -0.60 23.42 15.94
CA GLU A 236 -0.97 23.14 14.57
C GLU A 236 0.10 22.30 13.86
N LEU A 237 -0.33 21.47 12.91
CA LEU A 237 0.60 20.62 12.14
C LEU A 237 1.56 21.44 11.26
N VAL A 238 1.12 22.62 10.77
CA VAL A 238 1.99 23.52 9.99
C VAL A 238 3.21 23.93 10.81
N ASP A 239 3.03 24.20 12.12
CA ASP A 239 4.13 24.56 13.02
C ASP A 239 5.08 23.39 13.24
N VAL A 240 4.55 22.15 13.25
CA VAL A 240 5.39 20.94 13.32
C VAL A 240 6.25 20.77 12.07
N TYR A 241 5.69 21.02 10.88
CA TYR A 241 6.46 21.00 9.63
C TYR A 241 7.59 22.03 9.62
N ASN A 242 7.31 23.25 10.09
CA ASN A 242 8.31 24.33 10.21
C ASN A 242 9.42 23.96 11.19
N GLU A 243 9.07 23.41 12.36
CA GLU A 243 9.99 22.95 13.39
C GLU A 243 10.94 21.86 12.85
N LEU A 244 10.39 20.88 12.13
CA LEU A 244 11.18 19.81 11.53
C LEU A 244 12.08 20.30 10.41
N GLY A 245 11.77 21.42 9.75
CA GLY A 245 12.64 22.03 8.75
C GLY A 245 13.97 22.51 9.30
N GLY A 246 14.00 22.96 10.57
CA GLY A 246 15.21 23.47 11.24
C GLY A 246 15.87 22.48 12.22
N ASN A 247 15.08 21.66 12.91
CA ASN A 247 15.52 20.89 14.07
C ASN A 247 15.35 19.36 13.91
N VAL A 248 15.42 18.85 12.67
CA VAL A 248 15.19 17.43 12.36
C VAL A 248 16.09 16.48 13.15
N ASP A 249 17.36 16.82 13.34
CA ASP A 249 18.34 15.95 14.05
C ASP A 249 18.02 15.84 15.52
N TYR A 250 17.59 16.93 16.15
CA TYR A 250 17.13 16.92 17.53
C TYR A 250 15.94 15.97 17.71
N TRP A 251 14.88 16.15 16.92
CA TRP A 251 13.68 15.33 17.04
C TRP A 251 13.90 13.86 16.66
N ASN A 252 14.74 13.59 15.67
CA ASN A 252 15.14 12.21 15.36
C ASN A 252 15.91 11.56 16.52
N THR A 253 16.80 12.31 17.19
CA THR A 253 17.54 11.78 18.36
C THR A 253 16.58 11.48 19.51
N GLN A 254 15.65 12.39 19.81
CA GLN A 254 14.62 12.16 20.84
C GLN A 254 13.77 10.91 20.51
N TYR A 255 13.34 10.79 19.25
CA TYR A 255 12.59 9.61 18.82
C TYR A 255 13.39 8.30 18.98
N LEU A 256 14.63 8.25 18.52
CA LEU A 256 15.47 7.05 18.62
C LEU A 256 15.77 6.65 20.07
N GLN A 257 15.95 7.60 20.97
CA GLN A 257 16.11 7.33 22.39
C GLN A 257 14.84 6.71 22.99
N ALA A 258 13.67 7.28 22.71
CA ALA A 258 12.38 6.76 23.15
C ALA A 258 12.10 5.36 22.57
N TYR A 259 12.37 5.15 21.28
CA TYR A 259 12.18 3.86 20.60
C TYR A 259 13.12 2.78 21.17
N GLY A 260 14.39 3.11 21.41
CA GLY A 260 15.38 2.17 21.96
C GLY A 260 15.00 1.61 23.35
N ILE A 261 14.24 2.36 24.14
CA ILE A 261 13.72 1.90 25.43
C ILE A 261 12.56 0.91 25.25
N GLN A 262 11.74 1.08 24.21
CA GLN A 262 10.55 0.25 23.96
C GLN A 262 10.84 -1.06 23.21
N SER A 263 11.89 -1.12 22.39
CA SER A 263 12.16 -2.24 21.48
C SER A 263 12.83 -3.48 22.13
N GLN A 264 12.98 -3.54 23.46
CA GLN A 264 13.61 -4.67 24.16
C GLN A 264 12.69 -5.89 24.36
N SER A 265 11.45 -5.86 23.89
CA SER A 265 10.48 -6.95 24.06
C SER A 265 9.89 -7.42 22.72
N SER A 266 10.66 -8.15 21.91
CA SER A 266 10.10 -8.80 20.71
C SER A 266 10.14 -10.32 20.84
N ASP A 267 8.97 -10.94 20.82
CA ASP A 267 8.76 -12.38 20.86
C ASP A 267 9.25 -13.08 19.57
N THR A 268 9.87 -14.23 19.75
CA THR A 268 10.30 -15.13 18.67
C THR A 268 9.11 -15.88 18.08
N VAL A 269 8.98 -15.81 16.75
CA VAL A 269 7.91 -16.49 16.02
C VAL A 269 8.15 -18.00 15.93
N SER A 270 7.10 -18.81 16.09
CA SER A 270 7.18 -20.27 16.00
C SER A 270 7.34 -20.75 14.54
N GLU A 271 8.18 -21.78 14.32
CA GLU A 271 8.44 -22.43 13.02
C GLU A 271 7.16 -22.94 12.34
N ALA A 272 6.12 -23.33 13.11
CA ALA A 272 4.83 -23.77 12.61
C ALA A 272 4.06 -22.70 11.80
N SER A 273 4.27 -21.43 12.11
CA SER A 273 3.68 -20.32 11.36
C SER A 273 4.35 -20.13 10.00
N MET A 274 5.64 -20.39 9.90
CA MET A 274 6.41 -20.32 8.64
C MET A 274 6.01 -21.45 7.66
N GLU A 275 5.74 -22.63 8.16
CA GLU A 275 5.35 -23.80 7.33
C GLU A 275 4.00 -23.57 6.64
N LYS A 276 3.00 -23.05 7.37
CA LYS A 276 1.69 -22.68 6.81
C LYS A 276 1.78 -21.59 5.73
N MET A 277 2.67 -20.63 5.90
CA MET A 277 2.89 -19.55 4.91
C MET A 277 3.55 -20.07 3.63
N ARG A 278 4.52 -21.00 3.73
CA ARG A 278 5.16 -21.63 2.57
C ARG A 278 4.19 -22.49 1.76
N GLN A 279 3.26 -23.18 2.40
CA GLN A 279 2.23 -23.97 1.72
C GLN A 279 1.24 -23.12 0.92
N SER A 280 0.87 -21.93 1.40
CA SER A 280 0.01 -21.00 0.66
C SER A 280 0.71 -20.35 -0.55
N ALA A 281 2.04 -20.19 -0.51
CA ALA A 281 2.82 -19.63 -1.61
C ALA A 281 2.94 -20.58 -2.82
N SER A 282 2.77 -21.89 -2.63
CA SER A 282 2.97 -22.92 -3.68
C SER A 282 1.84 -23.01 -4.70
N ARG A 283 0.69 -22.35 -4.49
CA ARG A 283 -0.51 -22.44 -5.33
C ARG A 283 -0.62 -21.30 -6.37
N GLN A 284 0.48 -20.98 -7.03
CA GLN A 284 0.48 -19.95 -8.06
C GLN A 284 -0.23 -20.38 -9.33
N VAL A 285 -0.85 -19.42 -10.02
CA VAL A 285 -1.49 -19.64 -11.31
C VAL A 285 -0.42 -19.98 -12.35
N SER A 286 -0.61 -21.05 -13.14
CA SER A 286 0.37 -21.46 -14.15
C SER A 286 0.55 -20.38 -15.24
N SER A 287 1.77 -20.28 -15.80
CA SER A 287 2.10 -19.28 -16.82
C SER A 287 1.22 -19.38 -18.06
N ILE A 288 0.83 -20.59 -18.46
CA ILE A 288 -0.07 -20.83 -19.59
C ILE A 288 -1.45 -20.24 -19.31
N ARG A 289 -2.01 -20.45 -18.11
CA ARG A 289 -3.29 -19.86 -17.72
C ARG A 289 -3.21 -18.33 -17.67
N GLN A 290 -2.11 -17.78 -17.16
CA GLN A 290 -1.87 -16.35 -17.17
C GLN A 290 -1.90 -15.79 -18.59
N LEU A 291 -1.23 -16.45 -19.55
CA LEU A 291 -1.22 -16.05 -20.96
C LEU A 291 -2.65 -15.98 -21.53
N PHE A 292 -3.48 -17.02 -21.33
CA PHE A 292 -4.86 -17.02 -21.83
C PHE A 292 -5.72 -15.92 -21.19
N VAL A 293 -5.57 -15.69 -19.88
CA VAL A 293 -6.32 -14.63 -19.18
C VAL A 293 -5.91 -13.24 -19.68
N LEU A 294 -4.60 -13.00 -19.86
CA LEU A 294 -4.08 -11.74 -20.38
C LEU A 294 -4.49 -11.49 -21.84
N THR A 295 -4.41 -12.51 -22.68
CA THR A 295 -4.84 -12.45 -24.10
C THR A 295 -6.32 -12.14 -24.17
N GLY A 296 -7.18 -12.83 -23.41
CA GLY A 296 -8.62 -12.57 -23.38
C GLY A 296 -8.94 -11.15 -22.90
N ARG A 297 -8.25 -10.67 -21.87
CA ARG A 297 -8.39 -9.28 -21.39
C ARG A 297 -7.98 -8.27 -22.46
N TYR A 298 -6.84 -8.50 -23.12
CA TYR A 298 -6.32 -7.61 -24.15
C TYR A 298 -7.27 -7.54 -25.36
N PHE A 299 -7.81 -8.69 -25.77
CA PHE A 299 -8.81 -8.76 -26.83
C PHE A 299 -10.09 -7.96 -26.49
N GLU A 300 -10.61 -8.12 -25.25
CA GLU A 300 -11.77 -7.35 -24.80
C GLU A 300 -11.50 -5.85 -24.73
N LEU A 301 -10.29 -5.45 -24.32
CA LEU A 301 -9.87 -4.04 -24.33
C LEU A 301 -9.88 -3.42 -25.73
N ILE A 302 -9.36 -4.14 -26.74
CA ILE A 302 -9.35 -3.70 -28.13
C ILE A 302 -10.79 -3.64 -28.66
N TRP A 303 -11.61 -4.65 -28.38
CA TRP A 303 -12.99 -4.72 -28.84
C TRP A 303 -13.85 -3.57 -28.30
N ASN A 304 -13.62 -3.17 -27.06
CA ASN A 304 -14.31 -2.05 -26.41
C ASN A 304 -13.77 -0.67 -26.84
N ASP A 305 -12.62 -0.62 -27.50
CA ASP A 305 -12.00 0.60 -28.03
C ASP A 305 -12.24 0.70 -29.54
N LYS A 306 -13.39 1.30 -29.91
CA LYS A 306 -13.80 1.38 -31.32
C LYS A 306 -12.78 2.10 -32.20
N GLN A 307 -12.05 3.08 -31.67
CA GLN A 307 -11.04 3.81 -32.44
C GLN A 307 -9.83 2.93 -32.73
N ARG A 308 -9.31 2.21 -31.75
CA ARG A 308 -8.21 1.24 -31.92
C ARG A 308 -8.63 0.09 -32.84
N LEU A 309 -9.86 -0.41 -32.69
CA LEU A 309 -10.38 -1.49 -33.53
C LEU A 309 -10.44 -1.04 -35.00
N LEU A 310 -10.95 0.16 -35.25
CA LEU A 310 -11.00 0.73 -36.61
C LEU A 310 -9.59 0.88 -37.21
N LEU A 311 -8.64 1.42 -36.45
CA LEU A 311 -7.25 1.56 -36.91
C LEU A 311 -6.63 0.21 -37.26
N LEU A 312 -6.82 -0.83 -36.41
CA LEU A 312 -6.31 -2.18 -36.70
C LEU A 312 -6.92 -2.82 -37.95
N ILE A 313 -8.19 -2.52 -38.23
CA ILE A 313 -8.86 -3.03 -39.43
C ILE A 313 -8.38 -2.28 -40.69
N LEU A 314 -8.12 -0.97 -40.59
CA LEU A 314 -7.71 -0.14 -41.74
C LEU A 314 -6.20 -0.25 -42.03
N GLN A 315 -5.37 -0.53 -41.04
CA GLN A 315 -3.91 -0.61 -41.16
C GLN A 315 -3.41 -1.58 -42.27
N PRO A 316 -4.02 -2.76 -42.53
CA PRO A 316 -3.63 -3.63 -43.60
C PRO A 316 -4.08 -3.14 -45.00
N LEU A 317 -4.93 -2.10 -45.07
CA LEU A 317 -5.46 -1.53 -46.32
C LEU A 317 -4.67 -0.29 -46.79
N ILE A 318 -3.73 0.19 -46.01
CA ILE A 318 -2.78 1.27 -46.27
C ILE A 318 -1.40 0.68 -46.59
#